data_eacf8f0b8df8ac028c3668366a84cb2d
#
_entry.id   eacf8f0b8df8ac028c3668366a84cb2d
#
_cell.length_a   1.000
_cell.length_b   1.000
_cell.length_c   1.000
_cell.angle_alpha   90.00
_cell.angle_beta   90.00
_cell.angle_gamma   90.00
#
_symmetry.space_group_name_H-M   'P 1'
#
loop_
_entity.id
_entity.type
_entity.pdbx_description
1 polymer ?
#
loop_
_entity_poly.entity_id
_entity_poly.type
_entity_poly.pdbx_seq_one_letter_code
_entity_poly.pdbx_strand_id
1 'polypeptide(L)'
;MHNKRVYDISIALERIKNYCALQDRCQWDVLQKLNEWGLQQATKDHILELLITDKFVDEERFAVSFSRGKFRIKNWGKRKITNELKRKQISIICINIGLNEIDNNEYKKVLEKLFHQKNNILKDKNHFTRKTKIANFLTQRGFESNLVWDKIRELSDK
;
A
#
# COMPACT_ATOMS: atom_id res chain seq x y z
N MET A 1 -28.58 -12.60 -17.54
CA MET A 1 -29.08 -11.57 -16.59
C MET A 1 -28.38 -11.76 -15.26
N HIS A 2 -27.48 -10.88 -14.91
CA HIS A 2 -26.94 -10.87 -13.57
C HIS A 2 -28.00 -10.35 -12.62
N ASN A 3 -28.54 -11.24 -11.81
CA ASN A 3 -29.47 -10.89 -10.76
C ASN A 3 -28.68 -10.06 -9.74
N LYS A 4 -28.73 -8.74 -9.86
CA LYS A 4 -28.19 -7.83 -8.84
C LYS A 4 -28.99 -8.09 -7.56
N ARG A 5 -28.38 -8.81 -6.63
CA ARG A 5 -28.98 -8.96 -5.30
C ARG A 5 -29.05 -7.59 -4.67
N VAL A 6 -30.24 -7.03 -4.59
CA VAL A 6 -30.47 -5.82 -3.80
C VAL A 6 -30.46 -6.26 -2.34
N TYR A 7 -29.46 -5.80 -1.61
CA TYR A 7 -29.40 -6.08 -0.18
C TYR A 7 -30.24 -5.04 0.57
N ASP A 8 -31.02 -5.50 1.54
CA ASP A 8 -31.62 -4.63 2.54
C ASP A 8 -30.48 -3.89 3.29
N ILE A 9 -30.73 -2.64 3.70
CA ILE A 9 -29.74 -1.79 4.38
C ILE A 9 -29.14 -2.48 5.62
N SER A 10 -29.97 -3.12 6.43
CA SER A 10 -29.51 -3.80 7.65
C SER A 10 -28.60 -4.98 7.33
N ILE A 11 -28.90 -5.75 6.29
CA ILE A 11 -28.08 -6.89 5.85
C ILE A 11 -26.76 -6.37 5.26
N ALA A 12 -26.83 -5.33 4.42
CA ALA A 12 -25.63 -4.72 3.83
C ALA A 12 -24.71 -4.15 4.92
N LEU A 13 -25.27 -3.46 5.89
CA LEU A 13 -24.51 -2.88 7.00
C LEU A 13 -23.80 -3.97 7.82
N GLU A 14 -24.47 -5.06 8.15
CA GLU A 14 -23.89 -6.17 8.87
C GLU A 14 -22.73 -6.81 8.09
N ARG A 15 -22.95 -7.07 6.81
CA ARG A 15 -21.93 -7.67 5.94
C ARG A 15 -20.71 -6.79 5.75
N ILE A 16 -20.92 -5.47 5.57
CA ILE A 16 -19.80 -4.55 5.40
C ILE A 16 -19.01 -4.35 6.70
N LYS A 17 -19.68 -4.40 7.86
CA LYS A 17 -18.99 -4.40 9.15
C LYS A 17 -18.08 -5.62 9.29
N ASN A 18 -18.54 -6.80 8.91
CA ASN A 18 -17.73 -8.01 8.90
C ASN A 18 -16.54 -7.88 7.96
N TYR A 19 -16.74 -7.31 6.79
CA TYR A 19 -15.67 -7.03 5.82
C TYR A 19 -14.60 -6.11 6.41
N CYS A 20 -15.00 -5.08 7.14
CA CYS A 20 -14.08 -4.17 7.83
C CYS A 20 -13.38 -4.81 9.03
N ALA A 21 -14.02 -5.80 9.67
CA ALA A 21 -13.46 -6.49 10.84
C ALA A 21 -12.36 -7.48 10.48
N LEU A 22 -12.36 -8.02 9.26
CA LEU A 22 -11.36 -9.00 8.81
C LEU A 22 -9.97 -8.38 8.64
N GLN A 23 -9.90 -7.14 8.18
CA GLN A 23 -8.67 -6.35 8.08
C GLN A 23 -9.03 -4.88 7.93
N ASP A 24 -8.08 -3.99 8.16
CA ASP A 24 -8.30 -2.56 7.96
C ASP A 24 -8.70 -2.26 6.51
N ARG A 25 -9.76 -1.47 6.35
CA ARG A 25 -10.28 -1.04 5.05
C ARG A 25 -10.38 0.47 5.03
N CYS A 26 -10.11 1.07 3.86
CA CYS A 26 -10.33 2.50 3.65
C CYS A 26 -11.72 2.75 3.05
N GLN A 27 -12.10 4.01 2.94
CA GLN A 27 -13.38 4.41 2.35
C GLN A 27 -13.51 3.89 0.92
N TRP A 28 -12.44 4.00 0.14
CA TRP A 28 -12.41 3.50 -1.25
C TRP A 28 -12.70 2.00 -1.31
N ASP A 29 -12.07 1.18 -0.45
CA ASP A 29 -12.30 -0.27 -0.38
C ASP A 29 -13.78 -0.57 -0.10
N VAL A 30 -14.35 0.12 0.87
CA VAL A 30 -15.76 -0.05 1.26
C VAL A 30 -16.70 0.31 0.11
N LEU A 31 -16.47 1.46 -0.54
CA LEU A 31 -17.29 1.88 -1.68
C LEU A 31 -17.22 0.91 -2.85
N GLN A 32 -16.04 0.36 -3.15
CA GLN A 32 -15.90 -0.67 -4.18
C GLN A 32 -16.75 -1.91 -3.83
N LYS A 33 -16.72 -2.32 -2.57
CA LYS A 33 -17.50 -3.46 -2.10
C LYS A 33 -19.00 -3.21 -2.18
N LEU A 34 -19.46 -2.05 -1.73
CA LEU A 34 -20.87 -1.67 -1.80
C LEU A 34 -21.37 -1.53 -3.24
N ASN A 35 -20.51 -1.07 -4.16
CA ASN A 35 -20.83 -1.00 -5.59
C ASN A 35 -21.13 -2.39 -6.17
N GLU A 36 -20.40 -3.41 -5.74
CA GLU A 36 -20.64 -4.80 -6.18
C GLU A 36 -22.05 -5.29 -5.80
N TRP A 37 -22.60 -4.75 -4.72
CA TRP A 37 -23.93 -5.16 -4.23
C TRP A 37 -25.07 -4.40 -4.90
N GLY A 38 -24.78 -3.45 -5.78
CA GLY A 38 -25.78 -2.73 -6.55
C GLY A 38 -26.66 -1.78 -5.74
N LEU A 39 -26.15 -1.28 -4.60
CA LEU A 39 -26.86 -0.34 -3.76
C LEU A 39 -26.94 1.05 -4.42
N GLN A 40 -28.01 1.79 -4.11
CA GLN A 40 -28.16 3.19 -4.54
C GLN A 40 -27.12 4.07 -3.83
N GLN A 41 -26.76 5.18 -4.48
CA GLN A 41 -25.74 6.09 -3.96
C GLN A 41 -26.07 6.62 -2.56
N ALA A 42 -27.31 7.04 -2.33
CA ALA A 42 -27.74 7.53 -1.01
C ALA A 42 -27.56 6.48 0.09
N THR A 43 -27.86 5.22 -0.21
CA THR A 43 -27.66 4.09 0.73
C THR A 43 -26.18 3.86 1.01
N LYS A 44 -25.33 3.89 -0.02
CA LYS A 44 -23.88 3.74 0.14
C LYS A 44 -23.30 4.85 1.00
N ASP A 45 -23.69 6.09 0.76
CA ASP A 45 -23.22 7.24 1.53
C ASP A 45 -23.65 7.14 3.01
N HIS A 46 -24.87 6.72 3.26
CA HIS A 46 -25.36 6.51 4.63
C HIS A 46 -24.61 5.41 5.37
N ILE A 47 -24.37 4.28 4.71
CA ILE A 47 -23.59 3.16 5.28
C ILE A 47 -22.16 3.61 5.57
N LEU A 48 -21.52 4.32 4.66
CA LEU A 48 -20.17 4.83 4.85
C LEU A 48 -20.09 5.77 6.05
N GLU A 49 -21.05 6.68 6.19
CA GLU A 49 -21.12 7.59 7.33
C GLU A 49 -21.21 6.84 8.65
N LEU A 50 -22.05 5.80 8.73
CA LEU A 50 -22.19 4.96 9.92
C LEU A 50 -20.85 4.24 10.25
N LEU A 51 -20.16 3.71 9.23
CA LEU A 51 -18.90 3.02 9.42
C LEU A 51 -17.80 3.96 9.92
N ILE A 52 -17.77 5.19 9.44
CA ILE A 52 -16.83 6.21 9.90
C ILE A 52 -17.14 6.60 11.34
N THR A 53 -18.39 6.88 11.65
CA THR A 53 -18.84 7.28 12.98
C THR A 53 -18.53 6.20 14.03
N ASP A 54 -18.77 4.95 13.70
CA ASP A 54 -18.54 3.80 14.58
C ASP A 54 -17.10 3.26 14.52
N LYS A 55 -16.20 3.95 13.80
CA LYS A 55 -14.77 3.63 13.70
C LYS A 55 -14.44 2.27 13.06
N PHE A 56 -15.34 1.74 12.26
CA PHE A 56 -15.04 0.59 11.40
C PHE A 56 -14.12 0.98 10.24
N VAL A 57 -14.17 2.24 9.83
CA VAL A 57 -13.31 2.83 8.80
C VAL A 57 -12.61 4.04 9.39
N ASP A 58 -11.28 4.04 9.29
CA ASP A 58 -10.40 5.09 9.78
C ASP A 58 -9.22 5.21 8.82
N GLU A 59 -9.15 6.32 8.06
CA GLU A 59 -8.15 6.51 7.01
C GLU A 59 -6.72 6.58 7.54
N GLU A 60 -6.52 7.19 8.71
CA GLU A 60 -5.20 7.25 9.33
C GLU A 60 -4.75 5.86 9.77
N ARG A 61 -5.60 5.14 10.48
CA ARG A 61 -5.33 3.75 10.89
C ARG A 61 -5.04 2.87 9.69
N PHE A 62 -5.81 3.01 8.61
CA PHE A 62 -5.59 2.29 7.36
C PHE A 62 -4.21 2.58 6.78
N ALA A 63 -3.84 3.86 6.67
CA ALA A 63 -2.55 4.27 6.09
C ALA A 63 -1.38 3.72 6.91
N VAL A 64 -1.46 3.72 8.23
CA VAL A 64 -0.44 3.17 9.13
C VAL A 64 -0.32 1.65 8.93
N SER A 65 -1.42 0.94 8.98
CA SER A 65 -1.46 -0.51 8.83
C SER A 65 -0.97 -0.95 7.44
N PHE A 66 -1.43 -0.26 6.40
CA PHE A 66 -1.05 -0.54 5.02
C PHE A 66 0.46 -0.31 4.79
N SER A 67 0.96 0.84 5.21
CA SER A 67 2.39 1.18 5.04
C SER A 67 3.29 0.20 5.77
N ARG A 68 2.96 -0.12 7.01
CA ARG A 68 3.70 -1.07 7.82
C ARG A 68 3.70 -2.46 7.18
N GLY A 69 2.54 -2.95 6.77
CA GLY A 69 2.40 -4.28 6.18
C GLY A 69 3.11 -4.41 4.84
N LYS A 70 2.96 -3.44 3.95
CA LYS A 70 3.60 -3.47 2.63
C LYS A 70 5.13 -3.36 2.74
N PHE A 71 5.62 -2.58 3.66
CA PHE A 71 7.06 -2.51 3.91
C PHE A 71 7.60 -3.81 4.51
N ARG A 72 6.99 -4.31 5.59
CA ARG A 72 7.50 -5.48 6.33
C ARG A 72 7.33 -6.79 5.57
N ILE A 73 6.19 -6.98 4.92
CA ILE A 73 5.85 -8.25 4.27
C ILE A 73 6.28 -8.26 2.80
N LYS A 74 6.02 -7.19 2.07
CA LYS A 74 6.28 -7.09 0.64
C LYS A 74 7.61 -6.41 0.29
N ASN A 75 8.27 -5.79 1.26
CA ASN A 75 9.49 -4.99 1.06
C ASN A 75 9.29 -3.88 0.02
N TRP A 76 8.13 -3.22 0.05
CA TRP A 76 7.89 -2.08 -0.81
C TRP A 76 8.60 -0.83 -0.28
N GLY A 77 9.16 -0.04 -1.19
CA GLY A 77 9.65 1.29 -0.88
C GLY A 77 8.52 2.30 -0.70
N LYS A 78 8.83 3.45 -0.14
CA LYS A 78 7.85 4.50 0.18
C LYS A 78 7.10 5.03 -1.04
N ARG A 79 7.75 5.10 -2.20
CA ARG A 79 7.11 5.61 -3.44
C ARG A 79 5.99 4.69 -3.89
N LYS A 80 6.19 3.39 -3.85
CA LYS A 80 5.16 2.42 -4.23
C LYS A 80 4.00 2.43 -3.24
N ILE A 81 4.29 2.51 -1.95
CA ILE A 81 3.28 2.64 -0.91
C ILE A 81 2.46 3.91 -1.13
N THR A 82 3.11 5.05 -1.36
CA THR A 82 2.48 6.34 -1.61
C THR A 82 1.55 6.28 -2.83
N ASN A 83 2.02 5.73 -3.94
CA ASN A 83 1.24 5.64 -5.17
C ASN A 83 0.00 4.77 -4.98
N GLU A 84 0.10 3.66 -4.27
CA GLU A 84 -1.03 2.79 -4.01
C GLU A 84 -2.04 3.45 -3.06
N LEU A 85 -1.59 4.16 -2.04
CA LEU A 85 -2.47 4.91 -1.14
C LEU A 85 -3.17 6.07 -1.86
N LYS A 86 -2.47 6.76 -2.76
CA LYS A 86 -3.09 7.79 -3.61
C LYS A 86 -4.15 7.20 -4.54
N ARG A 87 -3.92 6.04 -5.10
CA ARG A 87 -4.90 5.33 -5.93
C ARG A 87 -6.17 5.04 -5.14
N LYS A 88 -6.04 4.73 -3.86
CA LYS A 88 -7.16 4.52 -2.94
C LYS A 88 -7.73 5.81 -2.37
N GLN A 89 -7.33 6.96 -2.89
CA GLN A 89 -7.82 8.29 -2.53
C GLN A 89 -7.57 8.67 -1.06
N ILE A 90 -6.51 8.14 -0.49
CA ILE A 90 -6.05 8.52 0.86
C ILE A 90 -5.41 9.91 0.80
N SER A 91 -5.72 10.77 1.78
CA SER A 91 -5.15 12.11 1.86
C SER A 91 -3.64 12.07 2.07
N ILE A 92 -2.94 13.11 1.58
CA ILE A 92 -1.48 13.20 1.76
C ILE A 92 -1.10 13.26 3.24
N ILE A 93 -1.94 13.85 4.08
CA ILE A 93 -1.72 13.91 5.53
C ILE A 93 -1.68 12.49 6.11
N CYS A 94 -2.67 11.66 5.80
CA CYS A 94 -2.73 10.28 6.27
C CYS A 94 -1.60 9.43 5.68
N ILE A 95 -1.25 9.65 4.40
CA ILE A 95 -0.12 8.95 3.76
C ILE A 95 1.17 9.25 4.53
N ASN A 96 1.45 10.50 4.83
CA ASN A 96 2.66 10.89 5.55
C ASN A 96 2.71 10.31 6.96
N ILE A 97 1.57 10.26 7.66
CA ILE A 97 1.48 9.62 8.98
C ILE A 97 1.84 8.14 8.85
N GLY A 98 1.30 7.45 7.86
CA GLY A 98 1.62 6.04 7.62
C GLY A 98 3.09 5.79 7.30
N LEU A 99 3.66 6.61 6.41
CA LEU A 99 5.07 6.49 6.03
C LEU A 99 6.03 6.78 7.19
N ASN A 100 5.67 7.68 8.09
CA ASN A 100 6.49 8.01 9.27
C ASN A 100 6.59 6.85 10.27
N GLU A 101 5.70 5.87 10.19
CA GLU A 101 5.79 4.65 11.00
C GLU A 101 6.91 3.70 10.55
N ILE A 102 7.46 3.91 9.37
CA ILE A 102 8.58 3.12 8.86
C ILE A 102 9.89 3.67 9.44
N ASP A 103 10.58 2.84 10.22
CA ASP A 103 11.87 3.23 10.79
C ASP A 103 12.92 3.42 9.68
N ASN A 104 13.64 4.54 9.73
CA ASN A 104 14.62 4.87 8.70
C ASN A 104 15.80 3.88 8.67
N ASN A 105 16.22 3.37 9.81
CA ASN A 105 17.30 2.38 9.86
C ASN A 105 16.86 1.04 9.28
N GLU A 106 15.66 0.59 9.61
CA GLU A 106 15.08 -0.62 9.01
C GLU A 106 14.91 -0.45 7.50
N TYR A 107 14.48 0.72 7.06
CA TYR A 107 14.29 1.04 5.65
C TYR A 107 15.59 0.89 4.86
N LYS A 108 16.68 1.46 5.38
CA LYS A 108 18.00 1.33 4.77
C LYS A 108 18.50 -0.11 4.76
N LYS A 109 18.26 -0.86 5.82
CA LYS A 109 18.64 -2.29 5.90
C LYS A 109 17.90 -3.13 4.87
N VAL A 110 16.62 -2.88 4.67
CA VAL A 110 15.83 -3.59 3.64
C VAL A 110 16.34 -3.25 2.25
N LEU A 111 16.63 -1.99 1.97
CA LEU A 111 17.21 -1.57 0.70
C LEU A 111 18.53 -2.29 0.42
N GLU A 112 19.42 -2.36 1.39
CA GLU A 112 20.69 -3.06 1.28
C GLU A 112 20.52 -4.57 1.08
N LYS A 113 19.62 -5.17 1.84
CA LYS A 113 19.27 -6.59 1.68
C LYS A 113 18.80 -6.90 0.25
N LEU A 114 17.90 -6.08 -0.28
CA LEU A 114 17.38 -6.26 -1.64
C LEU A 114 18.46 -6.03 -2.70
N PHE A 115 19.35 -5.06 -2.45
CA PHE A 115 20.53 -4.85 -3.30
C PHE A 115 21.36 -6.15 -3.40
N HIS A 116 21.73 -6.72 -2.27
CA HIS A 116 22.56 -7.94 -2.24
C HIS A 116 21.83 -9.13 -2.87
N GLN A 117 20.55 -9.30 -2.62
CA GLN A 117 19.77 -10.37 -3.25
C GLN A 117 19.79 -10.27 -4.77
N LYS A 118 19.59 -9.06 -5.31
CA LYS A 118 19.62 -8.86 -6.77
C LYS A 118 21.02 -9.00 -7.34
N ASN A 119 22.00 -8.43 -6.66
CA ASN A 119 23.40 -8.50 -7.09
C ASN A 119 23.89 -9.94 -7.19
N ASN A 120 23.50 -10.79 -6.24
CA ASN A 120 23.95 -12.19 -6.18
C ASN A 120 23.38 -13.06 -7.30
N ILE A 121 22.20 -12.73 -7.83
CA ILE A 121 21.54 -13.52 -8.88
C ILE A 121 21.88 -13.04 -10.30
N LEU A 122 22.44 -11.83 -10.45
CA LEU A 122 22.81 -11.30 -11.76
C LEU A 122 24.07 -11.97 -12.29
N LYS A 123 24.01 -12.38 -13.56
CA LYS A 123 25.14 -13.02 -14.27
C LYS A 123 25.89 -12.05 -15.16
N ASP A 124 25.42 -10.83 -15.32
CA ASP A 124 26.06 -9.81 -16.16
C ASP A 124 27.44 -9.45 -15.61
N LYS A 125 28.45 -9.44 -16.49
CA LYS A 125 29.82 -9.08 -16.12
C LYS A 125 30.10 -7.59 -16.23
N ASN A 126 29.31 -6.86 -17.03
CA ASN A 126 29.45 -5.43 -17.24
C ASN A 126 28.91 -4.67 -16.01
N HIS A 127 29.75 -3.87 -15.35
CA HIS A 127 29.40 -3.12 -14.16
C HIS A 127 28.25 -2.14 -14.38
N PHE A 128 28.26 -1.44 -15.51
CA PHE A 128 27.19 -0.49 -15.85
C PHE A 128 25.84 -1.20 -16.01
N THR A 129 25.81 -2.30 -16.73
CA THR A 129 24.61 -3.11 -16.92
C THR A 129 24.08 -3.65 -15.59
N ARG A 130 24.97 -4.14 -14.73
CA ARG A 130 24.59 -4.62 -13.38
C ARG A 130 23.96 -3.52 -12.57
N LYS A 131 24.59 -2.36 -12.49
CA LYS A 131 24.10 -1.21 -11.72
C LYS A 131 22.73 -0.76 -12.21
N THR A 132 22.54 -0.70 -13.53
CA THR A 132 21.26 -0.32 -14.13
C THR A 132 20.15 -1.32 -13.79
N LYS A 133 20.43 -2.61 -13.87
CA LYS A 133 19.45 -3.66 -13.53
C LYS A 133 19.08 -3.63 -12.04
N ILE A 134 20.05 -3.42 -11.17
CA ILE A 134 19.80 -3.28 -9.73
C ILE A 134 18.95 -2.02 -9.45
N ALA A 135 19.31 -0.89 -10.07
CA ALA A 135 18.56 0.35 -9.91
C ALA A 135 17.12 0.20 -10.37
N ASN A 136 16.87 -0.40 -11.52
CA ASN A 136 15.53 -0.65 -12.02
C ASN A 136 14.73 -1.57 -11.11
N PHE A 137 15.33 -2.61 -10.60
CA PHE A 137 14.68 -3.53 -9.65
C PHE A 137 14.26 -2.81 -8.37
N LEU A 138 15.14 -2.00 -7.79
CA LEU A 138 14.87 -1.30 -6.54
C LEU A 138 13.86 -0.16 -6.72
N THR A 139 13.94 0.59 -7.83
CA THR A 139 12.98 1.65 -8.12
C THR A 139 11.59 1.10 -8.43
N GLN A 140 11.49 -0.05 -9.08
CA GLN A 140 10.21 -0.74 -9.30
C GLN A 140 9.59 -1.24 -7.99
N ARG A 141 10.42 -1.56 -7.01
CA ARG A 141 9.96 -1.89 -5.65
C ARG A 141 9.47 -0.66 -4.89
N GLY A 142 9.72 0.53 -5.41
CA GLY A 142 9.24 1.78 -4.85
C GLY A 142 10.25 2.55 -4.02
N PHE A 143 11.52 2.15 -4.00
CA PHE A 143 12.55 2.90 -3.30
C PHE A 143 12.90 4.18 -4.08
N GLU A 144 13.18 5.25 -3.36
CA GLU A 144 13.51 6.55 -3.94
C GLU A 144 14.81 6.47 -4.74
N SER A 145 14.81 7.04 -5.96
CA SER A 145 15.93 6.94 -6.89
C SER A 145 17.25 7.44 -6.31
N ASN A 146 17.22 8.55 -5.56
CA ASN A 146 18.42 9.08 -4.90
C ASN A 146 19.02 8.08 -3.88
N LEU A 147 18.18 7.45 -3.07
CA LEU A 147 18.62 6.46 -2.08
C LEU A 147 19.17 5.20 -2.76
N VAL A 148 18.52 4.79 -3.85
CA VAL A 148 18.95 3.63 -4.64
C VAL A 148 20.36 3.85 -5.19
N TRP A 149 20.59 4.96 -5.86
CA TRP A 149 21.90 5.26 -6.45
C TRP A 149 22.98 5.52 -5.41
N ASP A 150 22.64 6.15 -4.28
CA ASP A 150 23.57 6.31 -3.16
C ASP A 150 24.02 4.95 -2.62
N LYS A 151 23.09 4.02 -2.46
CA LYS A 151 23.39 2.68 -1.99
C LYS A 151 24.24 1.88 -3.00
N ILE A 152 23.92 2.01 -4.28
CA ILE A 152 24.69 1.36 -5.35
C ILE A 152 26.13 1.86 -5.36
N ARG A 153 26.34 3.18 -5.25
CA ARG A 153 27.68 3.75 -5.16
C ARG A 153 28.44 3.26 -3.95
N GLU A 154 27.79 3.30 -2.78
CA GLU A 154 28.39 2.86 -1.50
C GLU A 154 28.84 1.40 -1.55
N LEU A 155 28.01 0.50 -2.06
CA LEU A 155 28.26 -0.94 -2.04
C LEU A 155 29.09 -1.44 -3.22
N SER A 156 29.10 -0.70 -4.34
CA SER A 156 29.86 -1.09 -5.54
C SER A 156 31.32 -0.67 -5.47
N ASP A 157 31.66 0.31 -4.65
CA ASP A 157 33.00 0.84 -4.51
C ASP A 157 33.85 0.07 -3.45
N LYS A 158 33.26 -0.96 -2.87
CA LYS A 158 33.97 -1.84 -1.92
C LYS A 158 34.52 -3.08 -2.59
#